data_103dd950da69524e73d689d525332b5c
#
_entry.id   103dd950da69524e73d689d525332b5c
#
_cell.length_a   1.000
_cell.length_b   1.000
_cell.length_c   1.000
_cell.angle_alpha   90.00
_cell.angle_beta   90.00
_cell.angle_gamma   90.00
#
_symmetry.space_group_name_H-M   'P 1'
#
loop_
_entity.id
_entity.type
_entity.pdbx_description
1 polymer ?
#
loop_
_entity_poly.entity_id
_entity_poly.type
_entity_poly.pdbx_seq_one_letter_code
_entity_poly.pdbx_strand_id
1 'polypeptide(L)'
;MKCEQDCVNHRFCWFGKSTVRRIVAEYFSKSMHIKVDDLQEMMVKGIEPPGEEITQEAYRQFQWARNTVIYMAQLYASQGVVIVIDNFCSPPNFAEQYAEPFKTPLVHRVLLFPKGPTLIERMKKRAGPWDPILVDAVPMVYSYLEPMPKDGWIVLDSGDWTIEQTVQQVLSKISSVS
;
A
#
# COMPACT_ATOMS: atom_id res chain seq x y z
N MET A 1 -0.47 -27.50 -9.68
CA MET A 1 -1.78 -27.50 -9.07
C MET A 1 -1.68 -27.80 -7.56
N LYS A 2 -0.90 -27.00 -6.82
CA LYS A 2 -0.69 -27.13 -5.36
C LYS A 2 -0.70 -25.77 -4.63
N CYS A 3 -1.13 -24.70 -5.32
CA CYS A 3 -1.08 -23.33 -4.78
C CYS A 3 -2.45 -22.77 -4.33
N GLU A 4 -3.54 -23.54 -4.44
CA GLU A 4 -4.89 -23.03 -4.14
C GLU A 4 -5.28 -23.14 -2.66
N GLN A 5 -4.63 -23.98 -1.88
CA GLN A 5 -5.00 -24.19 -0.46
C GLN A 5 -4.24 -23.27 0.51
N ASP A 6 -3.06 -22.75 0.11
CA ASP A 6 -2.22 -21.92 0.99
C ASP A 6 -2.51 -20.41 0.87
N CYS A 7 -3.32 -19.99 -0.11
CA CYS A 7 -3.60 -18.56 -0.37
C CYS A 7 -4.71 -17.94 0.50
N VAL A 8 -5.30 -18.68 1.43
CA VAL A 8 -6.57 -18.31 2.08
C VAL A 8 -6.47 -17.16 3.09
N ASN A 9 -5.26 -16.71 3.45
CA ASN A 9 -5.11 -15.69 4.49
C ASN A 9 -4.09 -14.58 4.20
N HIS A 10 -3.70 -14.33 2.96
CA HIS A 10 -2.71 -13.30 2.64
C HIS A 10 -3.29 -11.88 2.71
N ARG A 11 -2.58 -10.99 3.40
CA ARG A 11 -2.88 -9.57 3.52
C ARG A 11 -1.67 -8.76 3.08
N PHE A 12 -1.90 -7.70 2.31
CA PHE A 12 -0.82 -6.90 1.74
C PHE A 12 -0.96 -5.43 2.11
N CYS A 13 0.13 -4.82 2.57
CA CYS A 13 0.24 -3.38 2.76
C CYS A 13 1.35 -2.85 1.84
N TRP A 14 1.07 -1.83 1.03
CA TRP A 14 1.93 -1.44 -0.09
C TRP A 14 2.18 0.05 -0.20
N PHE A 15 3.36 0.34 -0.78
CA PHE A 15 3.75 1.63 -1.28
C PHE A 15 3.91 1.56 -2.81
N GLY A 16 3.15 2.32 -3.61
CA GLY A 16 3.30 2.31 -5.08
C GLY A 16 1.97 2.39 -5.84
N LYS A 17 2.00 2.25 -7.17
CA LYS A 17 0.86 2.50 -8.06
C LYS A 17 -0.34 1.59 -7.79
N SER A 18 -1.54 2.18 -7.62
CA SER A 18 -2.82 1.48 -7.43
C SER A 18 -3.13 0.45 -8.53
N THR A 19 -2.65 0.69 -9.76
CA THR A 19 -2.78 -0.25 -10.88
C THR A 19 -2.12 -1.61 -10.59
N VAL A 20 -0.87 -1.62 -10.10
CA VAL A 20 -0.15 -2.87 -9.77
C VAL A 20 -0.91 -3.67 -8.71
N ARG A 21 -1.42 -2.99 -7.69
CA ARG A 21 -2.13 -3.62 -6.58
C ARG A 21 -3.43 -4.25 -7.02
N ARG A 22 -4.17 -3.57 -7.89
CA ARG A 22 -5.40 -4.11 -8.47
C ARG A 22 -5.12 -5.38 -9.27
N ILE A 23 -4.11 -5.37 -10.14
CA ILE A 23 -3.75 -6.54 -10.95
C ILE A 23 -3.25 -7.69 -10.06
N VAL A 24 -2.50 -7.39 -8.99
CA VAL A 24 -2.13 -8.43 -8.01
C VAL A 24 -3.36 -9.01 -7.33
N ALA A 25 -4.35 -8.20 -6.97
CA ALA A 25 -5.61 -8.71 -6.43
C ALA A 25 -6.35 -9.60 -7.44
N GLU A 26 -6.37 -9.23 -8.72
CA GLU A 26 -7.00 -9.99 -9.80
C GLU A 26 -6.35 -11.37 -10.06
N TYR A 27 -5.12 -11.59 -9.58
CA TYR A 27 -4.44 -12.88 -9.68
C TYR A 27 -5.09 -13.97 -8.81
N PHE A 28 -5.73 -13.59 -7.71
CA PHE A 28 -6.33 -14.54 -6.77
C PHE A 28 -7.79 -14.81 -7.13
N SER A 29 -8.22 -16.06 -6.96
CA SER A 29 -9.59 -16.49 -7.28
C SER A 29 -10.68 -15.76 -6.47
N LYS A 30 -10.34 -15.30 -5.26
CA LYS A 30 -11.23 -14.55 -4.38
C LYS A 30 -10.43 -13.50 -3.62
N SER A 31 -10.57 -12.26 -4.02
CA SER A 31 -9.76 -11.16 -3.47
C SER A 31 -10.53 -9.86 -3.35
N MET A 32 -10.00 -8.94 -2.56
CA MET A 32 -10.50 -7.59 -2.38
C MET A 32 -9.33 -6.60 -2.41
N HIS A 33 -9.43 -5.54 -3.21
CA HIS A 33 -8.51 -4.42 -3.22
C HIS A 33 -9.13 -3.24 -2.46
N ILE A 34 -8.50 -2.83 -1.36
CA ILE A 34 -8.97 -1.72 -0.52
C ILE A 34 -7.97 -0.57 -0.64
N LYS A 35 -8.42 0.54 -1.19
CA LYS A 35 -7.67 1.79 -1.19
C LYS A 35 -8.06 2.61 0.04
N VAL A 36 -7.10 2.97 0.86
CA VAL A 36 -7.35 3.75 2.08
C VAL A 36 -7.84 5.16 1.73
N ASP A 37 -7.29 5.75 0.67
CA ASP A 37 -7.67 7.08 0.20
C ASP A 37 -9.14 7.14 -0.23
N ASP A 38 -9.65 6.10 -0.91
CA ASP A 38 -11.06 6.03 -1.32
C ASP A 38 -12.02 6.10 -0.11
N LEU A 39 -11.61 5.55 1.05
CA LEU A 39 -12.41 5.63 2.28
C LEU A 39 -12.47 7.06 2.86
N GLN A 40 -11.41 7.82 2.70
CA GLN A 40 -11.40 9.23 3.10
C GLN A 40 -12.30 10.05 2.17
N GLU A 41 -12.22 9.78 0.86
CA GLU A 41 -13.03 10.46 -0.16
C GLU A 41 -14.54 10.15 -0.05
N MET A 42 -14.93 9.09 0.68
CA MET A 42 -16.34 8.85 1.02
C MET A 42 -16.95 9.90 1.95
N MET A 43 -16.13 10.70 2.62
CA MET A 43 -16.63 11.84 3.41
C MET A 43 -17.09 12.95 2.49
N VAL A 44 -18.40 13.19 2.42
CA VAL A 44 -19.00 14.19 1.54
C VAL A 44 -18.81 15.63 2.05
N LYS A 45 -18.71 15.80 3.37
CA LYS A 45 -18.48 17.11 4.02
C LYS A 45 -17.55 16.94 5.22
N GLY A 46 -16.81 18.00 5.52
CA GLY A 46 -15.92 18.02 6.68
C GLY A 46 -14.61 17.23 6.47
N ILE A 47 -14.30 16.82 5.23
CA ILE A 47 -12.99 16.25 4.92
C ILE A 47 -11.92 17.33 5.10
N GLU A 48 -10.86 16.98 5.82
CA GLU A 48 -9.65 17.78 5.91
C GLU A 48 -8.58 17.19 5.01
N PRO A 49 -8.25 17.86 3.88
CA PRO A 49 -7.19 17.38 3.00
C PRO A 49 -5.82 17.49 3.69
N PRO A 50 -4.85 16.65 3.32
CA PRO A 50 -3.48 16.83 3.75
C PRO A 50 -2.95 18.18 3.24
N GLY A 51 -2.57 19.07 4.15
CA GLY A 51 -1.94 20.35 3.87
C GLY A 51 -0.45 20.35 4.18
N GLU A 52 0.17 21.53 4.23
CA GLU A 52 1.57 21.67 4.66
C GLU A 52 1.76 21.17 6.10
N GLU A 53 0.76 21.38 6.94
CA GLU A 53 0.71 20.81 8.29
C GLU A 53 -0.50 19.89 8.42
N ILE A 54 -0.29 18.74 9.06
CA ILE A 54 -1.38 17.79 9.35
C ILE A 54 -2.11 18.27 10.61
N THR A 55 -3.36 18.71 10.44
CA THR A 55 -4.20 19.11 11.57
C THR A 55 -4.57 17.90 12.43
N GLN A 56 -4.97 18.15 13.69
CA GLN A 56 -5.47 17.08 14.57
C GLN A 56 -6.70 16.38 13.95
N GLU A 57 -7.55 17.12 13.26
CA GLU A 57 -8.73 16.56 12.63
C GLU A 57 -8.36 15.70 11.41
N ALA A 58 -7.45 16.17 10.54
CA ALA A 58 -6.92 15.35 9.45
C ALA A 58 -6.30 14.04 9.98
N TYR A 59 -5.50 14.13 11.05
CA TYR A 59 -4.92 12.93 11.68
C TYR A 59 -6.00 11.95 12.19
N ARG A 60 -7.07 12.47 12.80
CA ARG A 60 -8.21 11.68 13.27
C ARG A 60 -8.94 10.99 12.10
N GLN A 61 -9.13 11.69 10.99
CA GLN A 61 -9.76 11.15 9.80
C GLN A 61 -8.89 10.05 9.16
N PHE A 62 -7.57 10.20 9.14
CA PHE A 62 -6.65 9.14 8.76
C PHE A 62 -6.78 7.90 9.67
N GLN A 63 -6.95 8.10 10.97
CA GLN A 63 -7.17 6.98 11.89
C GLN A 63 -8.49 6.26 11.61
N TRP A 64 -9.58 6.99 11.31
CA TRP A 64 -10.86 6.37 10.98
C TRP A 64 -10.78 5.51 9.72
N ALA A 65 -10.22 6.03 8.64
CA ALA A 65 -10.03 5.28 7.41
C ALA A 65 -9.21 4.02 7.66
N ARG A 66 -8.13 4.11 8.41
CA ARG A 66 -7.25 3.00 8.78
C ARG A 66 -7.95 1.93 9.61
N ASN A 67 -8.68 2.33 10.65
CA ASN A 67 -9.44 1.41 11.48
C ASN A 67 -10.51 0.68 10.68
N THR A 68 -11.15 1.38 9.74
CA THR A 68 -12.12 0.79 8.80
C THR A 68 -11.47 -0.26 7.92
N VAL A 69 -10.30 0.05 7.33
CA VAL A 69 -9.54 -0.93 6.53
C VAL A 69 -9.17 -2.16 7.34
N ILE A 70 -8.69 -1.98 8.58
CA ILE A 70 -8.34 -3.09 9.47
C ILE A 70 -9.55 -3.98 9.72
N TYR A 71 -10.68 -3.39 10.08
CA TYR A 71 -11.92 -4.12 10.32
C TYR A 71 -12.39 -4.89 9.07
N MET A 72 -12.44 -4.22 7.90
CA MET A 72 -12.80 -4.86 6.64
C MET A 72 -11.85 -6.02 6.30
N ALA A 73 -10.53 -5.79 6.42
CA ALA A 73 -9.54 -6.80 6.13
C ALA A 73 -9.69 -8.04 7.02
N GLN A 74 -9.93 -7.85 8.32
CA GLN A 74 -10.15 -8.95 9.25
C GLN A 74 -11.44 -9.72 8.93
N LEU A 75 -12.53 -9.01 8.68
CA LEU A 75 -13.83 -9.61 8.35
C LEU A 75 -13.75 -10.46 7.09
N TYR A 76 -13.27 -9.89 5.99
CA TYR A 76 -13.24 -10.59 4.70
C TYR A 76 -12.18 -11.70 4.67
N ALA A 77 -11.02 -11.50 5.30
CA ALA A 77 -10.00 -12.53 5.38
C ALA A 77 -10.49 -13.77 6.16
N SER A 78 -11.33 -13.59 7.19
CA SER A 78 -11.96 -14.72 7.91
C SER A 78 -12.88 -15.55 7.02
N GLN A 79 -13.30 -15.02 5.87
CA GLN A 79 -14.13 -15.69 4.87
C GLN A 79 -13.31 -16.22 3.67
N GLY A 80 -11.99 -16.31 3.83
CA GLY A 80 -11.09 -16.82 2.79
C GLY A 80 -10.87 -15.86 1.62
N VAL A 81 -11.05 -14.55 1.83
CA VAL A 81 -10.77 -13.52 0.82
C VAL A 81 -9.35 -13.01 0.99
N VAL A 82 -8.56 -13.00 -0.08
CA VAL A 82 -7.24 -12.34 -0.11
C VAL A 82 -7.45 -10.83 -0.13
N ILE A 83 -6.82 -10.12 0.81
CA ILE A 83 -6.96 -8.67 0.92
C ILE A 83 -5.69 -7.98 0.46
N VAL A 84 -5.82 -7.12 -0.53
CA VAL A 84 -4.75 -6.22 -0.99
C VAL A 84 -5.08 -4.81 -0.50
N ILE A 85 -4.27 -4.29 0.43
CA ILE A 85 -4.44 -2.94 1.00
C ILE A 85 -3.55 -1.97 0.24
N ASP A 86 -4.14 -0.95 -0.35
CA ASP A 86 -3.48 0.16 -1.00
C ASP A 86 -3.39 1.34 -0.02
N ASN A 87 -2.21 1.54 0.57
CA ASN A 87 -1.96 2.63 1.49
C ASN A 87 -0.56 3.20 1.33
N PHE A 88 -0.41 4.49 1.60
CA PHE A 88 0.88 5.12 1.82
C PHE A 88 1.30 4.89 3.27
N CYS A 89 2.20 3.93 3.51
CA CYS A 89 2.61 3.56 4.85
C CYS A 89 4.12 3.30 4.91
N SER A 90 4.83 4.09 5.70
CA SER A 90 6.26 3.82 5.97
C SER A 90 6.43 2.65 6.95
N PRO A 91 7.60 1.97 6.99
CA PRO A 91 7.84 0.88 7.93
C PRO A 91 7.56 1.22 9.41
N PRO A 92 7.99 2.37 9.96
CA PRO A 92 7.61 2.77 11.32
C PRO A 92 6.11 2.96 11.49
N ASN A 93 5.45 3.63 10.55
CA ASN A 93 4.00 3.83 10.60
C ASN A 93 3.25 2.50 10.54
N PHE A 94 3.75 1.51 9.78
CA PHE A 94 3.17 0.18 9.80
C PHE A 94 3.29 -0.47 11.17
N ALA A 95 4.47 -0.40 11.80
CA ALA A 95 4.70 -0.97 13.12
C ALA A 95 3.74 -0.39 14.17
N GLU A 96 3.53 0.92 14.14
CA GLU A 96 2.64 1.61 15.07
C GLU A 96 1.15 1.33 14.80
N GLN A 97 0.76 1.29 13.53
CA GLN A 97 -0.64 1.40 13.13
C GLN A 97 -1.28 0.08 12.72
N TYR A 98 -0.50 -0.86 12.21
CA TYR A 98 -1.00 -2.10 11.60
C TYR A 98 -0.41 -3.37 12.21
N ALA A 99 0.75 -3.31 12.91
CA ALA A 99 1.42 -4.52 13.37
C ALA A 99 0.55 -5.32 14.34
N GLU A 100 -0.10 -4.65 15.30
CA GLU A 100 -1.00 -5.32 16.26
C GLU A 100 -2.21 -5.99 15.61
N PRO A 101 -3.03 -5.27 14.80
CA PRO A 101 -4.16 -5.87 14.11
C PRO A 101 -3.77 -6.99 13.15
N PHE A 102 -2.54 -6.96 12.61
CA PHE A 102 -2.04 -7.89 11.60
C PHE A 102 -0.87 -8.73 12.08
N LYS A 103 -0.92 -9.22 13.33
CA LYS A 103 0.10 -10.09 13.93
C LYS A 103 0.29 -11.46 13.27
N THR A 104 -0.57 -11.82 12.34
CA THR A 104 -0.50 -13.13 11.70
C THR A 104 0.70 -13.23 10.74
N PRO A 105 1.34 -14.42 10.63
CA PRO A 105 2.49 -14.62 9.75
C PRO A 105 2.19 -14.48 8.26
N LEU A 106 0.93 -14.32 7.90
CA LEU A 106 0.43 -14.31 6.52
C LEU A 106 0.27 -12.88 5.94
N VAL A 107 0.90 -11.87 6.54
CA VAL A 107 0.89 -10.50 6.00
C VAL A 107 2.19 -10.20 5.27
N HIS A 108 2.12 -10.08 3.95
CA HIS A 108 3.23 -9.63 3.13
C HIS A 108 3.26 -8.11 3.05
N ARG A 109 4.35 -7.51 3.46
CA ARG A 109 4.61 -6.07 3.41
C ARG A 109 5.46 -5.79 2.18
N VAL A 110 4.89 -5.13 1.18
CA VAL A 110 5.58 -4.85 -0.08
C VAL A 110 5.76 -3.36 -0.25
N LEU A 111 6.99 -2.93 -0.47
CA LEU A 111 7.38 -1.56 -0.75
C LEU A 111 7.92 -1.47 -2.18
N LEU A 112 7.15 -0.84 -3.07
CA LEU A 112 7.67 -0.45 -4.37
C LEU A 112 8.42 0.87 -4.22
N PHE A 113 9.74 0.81 -4.36
CA PHE A 113 10.61 1.93 -4.07
C PHE A 113 11.52 2.23 -5.27
N PRO A 114 10.97 2.79 -6.38
CA PRO A 114 11.75 3.21 -7.53
C PRO A 114 12.67 4.37 -7.13
N LYS A 115 13.70 4.65 -7.89
CA LYS A 115 14.54 5.82 -7.66
C LYS A 115 13.74 7.12 -7.74
N GLY A 116 14.04 8.10 -6.89
CA GLY A 116 13.32 9.36 -6.79
C GLY A 116 13.12 10.08 -8.15
N PRO A 117 14.16 10.26 -8.99
CA PRO A 117 14.02 10.87 -10.31
C PRO A 117 13.02 10.13 -11.22
N THR A 118 13.03 8.79 -11.20
CA THR A 118 12.08 7.97 -11.98
C THR A 118 10.64 8.15 -11.47
N LEU A 119 10.45 8.27 -10.16
CA LEU A 119 9.14 8.54 -9.60
C LEU A 119 8.61 9.92 -10.02
N ILE A 120 9.45 10.95 -9.92
CA ILE A 120 9.12 12.31 -10.37
C ILE A 120 8.70 12.34 -11.84
N GLU A 121 9.47 11.70 -12.71
CA GLU A 121 9.15 11.62 -14.14
C GLU A 121 7.79 10.93 -14.38
N ARG A 122 7.52 9.84 -13.68
CA ARG A 122 6.25 9.13 -13.77
C ARG A 122 5.06 9.96 -13.28
N MET A 123 5.23 10.72 -12.20
CA MET A 123 4.21 11.62 -11.68
C MET A 123 3.92 12.74 -12.67
N LYS A 124 4.95 13.39 -13.23
CA LYS A 124 4.79 14.42 -14.27
C LYS A 124 4.06 13.90 -15.50
N LYS A 125 4.34 12.66 -15.93
CA LYS A 125 3.63 12.02 -17.07
C LYS A 125 2.17 11.69 -16.74
N ARG A 126 1.86 11.32 -15.50
CA ARG A 126 0.49 11.01 -15.07
C ARG A 126 -0.38 12.25 -14.98
N ALA A 127 0.21 13.39 -14.60
CA ALA A 127 -0.45 14.69 -14.44
C ALA A 127 -1.75 14.63 -13.61
N GLY A 128 -1.73 13.86 -12.52
CA GLY A 128 -2.84 13.78 -11.57
C GLY A 128 -3.04 15.09 -10.80
N PRO A 129 -4.21 15.35 -10.23
CA PRO A 129 -4.54 16.63 -9.58
C PRO A 129 -3.60 16.99 -8.41
N TRP A 130 -3.05 16.00 -7.72
CA TRP A 130 -2.14 16.18 -6.59
C TRP A 130 -0.66 16.05 -6.97
N ASP A 131 -0.34 15.61 -8.20
CA ASP A 131 1.03 15.34 -8.62
C ASP A 131 1.97 16.58 -8.53
N PRO A 132 1.54 17.82 -8.82
CA PRO A 132 2.42 18.98 -8.65
C PRO A 132 2.94 19.12 -7.22
N ILE A 133 2.08 18.98 -6.22
CA ILE A 133 2.45 19.06 -4.80
C ILE A 133 3.31 17.85 -4.39
N LEU A 134 2.92 16.66 -4.82
CA LEU A 134 3.61 15.43 -4.46
C LEU A 134 5.01 15.33 -5.09
N VAL A 135 5.22 15.85 -6.30
CA VAL A 135 6.54 15.90 -6.95
C VAL A 135 7.55 16.66 -6.11
N ASP A 136 7.17 17.81 -5.56
CA ASP A 136 8.04 18.62 -4.73
C ASP A 136 8.35 17.95 -3.38
N ALA A 137 7.45 17.09 -2.88
CA ALA A 137 7.65 16.34 -1.66
C ALA A 137 8.56 15.10 -1.82
N VAL A 138 8.80 14.60 -3.04
CA VAL A 138 9.58 13.37 -3.27
C VAL A 138 10.96 13.40 -2.62
N PRO A 139 11.80 14.44 -2.77
CA PRO A 139 13.13 14.46 -2.16
C PRO A 139 13.07 14.33 -0.63
N MET A 140 12.13 15.03 0.01
CA MET A 140 11.94 14.98 1.45
C MET A 140 11.49 13.57 1.89
N VAL A 141 10.53 12.98 1.20
CA VAL A 141 10.03 11.62 1.50
C VAL A 141 11.16 10.61 1.35
N TYR A 142 11.99 10.71 0.31
CA TYR A 142 13.10 9.78 0.09
C TYR A 142 14.20 9.93 1.15
N SER A 143 14.59 11.16 1.50
CA SER A 143 15.58 11.39 2.56
C SER A 143 15.16 10.77 3.90
N TYR A 144 13.86 10.67 4.13
CA TYR A 144 13.26 10.05 5.31
C TYR A 144 13.17 8.51 5.19
N LEU A 145 12.76 7.99 4.03
CA LEU A 145 12.52 6.55 3.84
C LEU A 145 13.79 5.74 3.56
N GLU A 146 14.77 6.30 2.87
CA GLU A 146 16.00 5.59 2.50
C GLU A 146 16.75 5.01 3.71
N PRO A 147 17.00 5.78 4.80
CA PRO A 147 17.72 5.30 5.97
C PRO A 147 16.91 4.39 6.87
N MET A 148 15.58 4.27 6.68
CA MET A 148 14.73 3.49 7.56
C MET A 148 14.99 2.00 7.45
N PRO A 149 15.01 1.26 8.58
CA PRO A 149 14.99 -0.19 8.57
C PRO A 149 13.76 -0.72 7.82
N LYS A 150 13.98 -1.74 6.99
CA LYS A 150 12.94 -2.37 6.17
C LYS A 150 12.80 -3.85 6.47
N ASP A 151 13.12 -4.25 7.71
CA ASP A 151 13.08 -5.65 8.14
C ASP A 151 11.67 -6.23 7.99
N GLY A 152 11.61 -7.37 7.34
CA GLY A 152 10.35 -8.05 7.03
C GLY A 152 9.52 -7.37 5.92
N TRP A 153 10.10 -6.43 5.17
CA TRP A 153 9.49 -5.87 3.97
C TRP A 153 10.10 -6.47 2.71
N ILE A 154 9.26 -6.75 1.73
CA ILE A 154 9.66 -7.03 0.35
C ILE A 154 9.86 -5.69 -0.33
N VAL A 155 11.12 -5.25 -0.48
CA VAL A 155 11.46 -3.98 -1.13
C VAL A 155 11.83 -4.24 -2.58
N LEU A 156 11.14 -3.58 -3.52
CA LEU A 156 11.32 -3.76 -4.94
C LEU A 156 11.58 -2.41 -5.63
N ASP A 157 12.74 -2.28 -6.28
CA ASP A 157 12.98 -1.16 -7.20
C ASP A 157 12.25 -1.44 -8.53
N SER A 158 11.12 -0.79 -8.71
CA SER A 158 10.30 -0.92 -9.92
C SER A 158 10.60 0.17 -10.95
N GLY A 159 11.74 0.86 -10.84
CA GLY A 159 12.09 2.01 -11.69
C GLY A 159 12.09 1.68 -13.18
N ASP A 160 12.68 0.56 -13.55
CA ASP A 160 12.87 0.15 -14.94
C ASP A 160 11.86 -0.91 -15.39
N TRP A 161 10.88 -1.26 -14.54
CA TRP A 161 9.92 -2.32 -14.85
C TRP A 161 8.61 -1.79 -15.43
N THR A 162 8.03 -2.57 -16.32
CA THR A 162 6.63 -2.41 -16.71
C THR A 162 5.71 -2.78 -15.57
N ILE A 163 4.42 -2.50 -15.73
CA ILE A 163 3.40 -2.90 -14.75
C ILE A 163 3.39 -4.43 -14.60
N GLU A 164 3.41 -5.14 -15.72
CA GLU A 164 3.39 -6.60 -15.76
C GLU A 164 4.63 -7.20 -15.10
N GLN A 165 5.81 -6.67 -15.37
CA GLN A 165 7.05 -7.10 -14.72
C GLN A 165 6.99 -6.86 -13.21
N THR A 166 6.48 -5.70 -12.79
CA THR A 166 6.31 -5.37 -11.37
C THR A 166 5.37 -6.37 -10.69
N VAL A 167 4.22 -6.67 -11.31
CA VAL A 167 3.27 -7.67 -10.80
C VAL A 167 3.92 -9.04 -10.66
N GLN A 168 4.63 -9.51 -11.69
CA GLN A 168 5.32 -10.80 -11.67
C GLN A 168 6.36 -10.88 -10.54
N GLN A 169 7.16 -9.82 -10.35
CA GLN A 169 8.14 -9.78 -9.26
C GLN A 169 7.48 -9.82 -7.89
N VAL A 170 6.38 -9.12 -7.72
CA VAL A 170 5.62 -9.17 -6.47
C VAL A 170 5.10 -10.57 -6.21
N LEU A 171 4.37 -11.15 -7.16
CA LEU A 171 3.79 -12.49 -7.01
C LEU A 171 4.87 -13.55 -6.73
N SER A 172 6.01 -13.48 -7.42
CA SER A 172 7.12 -14.40 -7.16
C SER A 172 7.67 -14.30 -5.74
N LYS A 173 7.80 -13.08 -5.20
CA LYS A 173 8.33 -12.86 -3.85
C LYS A 173 7.36 -13.30 -2.76
N ILE A 174 6.08 -13.02 -2.91
CA ILE A 174 5.08 -13.46 -1.93
C ILE A 174 4.93 -14.99 -1.91
N SER A 175 5.03 -15.66 -3.07
CA SER A 175 4.99 -17.12 -3.15
C SER A 175 6.23 -17.81 -2.58
N SER A 176 7.36 -17.12 -2.47
CA SER A 176 8.61 -17.66 -1.93
C SER A 176 8.70 -17.57 -0.40
N VAL A 177 7.80 -16.86 0.25
CA VAL A 177 7.77 -16.63 1.71
C VAL A 177 6.63 -17.42 2.37
N SER A 178 5.85 -18.15 1.58
CA SER A 178 4.69 -18.97 2.03
C SER A 178 5.11 -20.35 2.49
#